data_f50267db1e18cdfd0cd83e0bcfaa92b4
#
_entry.id   f50267db1e18cdfd0cd83e0bcfaa92b4
#
_cell.length_a   1.000
_cell.length_b   1.000
_cell.length_c   1.000
_cell.angle_alpha   90.00
_cell.angle_beta   90.00
_cell.angle_gamma   90.00
#
_symmetry.space_group_name_H-M   'P 1'
#
loop_
_entity.id
_entity.type
_entity.pdbx_description
1 polymer ?
#
loop_
_entity_poly.entity_id
_entity_poly.type
_entity_poly.pdbx_seq_one_letter_code
_entity_poly.pdbx_strand_id
1 'polypeptide(L)'
;YGTPTTKRIYADWTKPNANGWKSVLLEHAITPIQQYSYTVGKNSSDSAMIIDAMDLLYSDKVDGFCIVSSDSDFTRLAIRLRESGMNVIGMGEKKTPNSFIVACDRFIYIEVLQGAVKKKVTKIATNDTKKVVEKGTPEKEIVEKEVVQKIDLQTIELIEATIEAICDDDGWVFLGDVGNLIVKKKPEFDPRNYGYTKLTPLLKSLTDILEIDERDSDKKGIKHVFVRLKFS
;
A
#
# COMPACT_ATOMS: atom_id res chain seq x y z
N TYR A 1 1.80 6.86 -7.80
CA TYR A 1 2.80 5.84 -8.16
C TYR A 1 3.10 5.78 -9.67
N GLY A 2 2.35 6.40 -10.52
CA GLY A 2 2.48 6.35 -11.98
C GLY A 2 1.19 5.91 -12.67
N THR A 3 1.23 5.83 -14.01
CA THR A 3 0.09 5.42 -14.84
C THR A 3 0.24 3.96 -15.24
N PRO A 4 -0.71 3.07 -14.90
CA PRO A 4 -0.64 1.68 -15.29
C PRO A 4 -0.90 1.53 -16.79
N THR A 5 0.13 1.20 -17.56
CA THR A 5 0.07 0.97 -19.02
C THR A 5 -0.35 -0.45 -19.37
N THR A 6 -0.01 -1.42 -18.51
CA THR A 6 -0.35 -2.83 -18.69
C THR A 6 -0.95 -3.37 -17.39
N LYS A 7 -2.12 -3.97 -17.46
CA LYS A 7 -2.80 -4.63 -16.34
C LYS A 7 -3.15 -6.05 -16.76
N ARG A 8 -2.54 -7.05 -16.12
CA ARG A 8 -2.72 -8.47 -16.41
C ARG A 8 -3.08 -9.23 -15.15
N ILE A 9 -3.90 -10.26 -15.31
CA ILE A 9 -4.28 -11.19 -14.24
C ILE A 9 -4.14 -12.63 -14.77
N TYR A 10 -3.47 -13.47 -14.00
CA TYR A 10 -3.09 -14.82 -14.37
C TYR A 10 -3.94 -15.82 -13.60
N ALA A 11 -4.67 -16.65 -14.30
CA ALA A 11 -5.51 -17.67 -13.68
C ALA A 11 -5.86 -18.79 -14.66
N ASP A 12 -6.34 -19.90 -14.13
CA ASP A 12 -7.07 -20.88 -14.90
C ASP A 12 -8.55 -20.44 -15.00
N TRP A 13 -8.88 -19.74 -16.08
CA TRP A 13 -10.22 -19.17 -16.34
C TRP A 13 -11.29 -20.21 -16.61
N THR A 14 -10.93 -21.50 -16.71
CA THR A 14 -11.89 -22.59 -16.82
C THR A 14 -12.47 -22.99 -15.46
N LYS A 15 -11.81 -22.58 -14.36
CA LYS A 15 -12.23 -22.92 -13.01
C LYS A 15 -13.27 -21.92 -12.45
N PRO A 16 -14.22 -22.41 -11.61
CA PRO A 16 -15.28 -21.55 -11.03
C PRO A 16 -14.76 -20.39 -10.17
N ASN A 17 -13.62 -20.54 -9.52
CA ASN A 17 -13.03 -19.52 -8.65
C ASN A 17 -12.64 -18.22 -9.39
N ALA A 18 -12.41 -18.29 -10.70
CA ALA A 18 -12.13 -17.13 -11.53
C ALA A 18 -13.39 -16.35 -11.98
N ASN A 19 -14.59 -16.90 -11.79
CA ASN A 19 -15.83 -16.31 -12.31
C ASN A 19 -16.12 -14.92 -11.76
N GLY A 20 -15.80 -14.65 -10.48
CA GLY A 20 -16.02 -13.35 -9.85
C GLY A 20 -15.24 -12.21 -10.48
N TRP A 21 -14.11 -12.52 -11.14
CA TRP A 21 -13.29 -11.52 -11.82
C TRP A 21 -13.83 -11.15 -13.20
N LYS A 22 -14.51 -12.07 -13.90
CA LYS A 22 -14.95 -11.88 -15.30
C LYS A 22 -15.79 -10.63 -15.51
N SER A 23 -16.64 -10.28 -14.53
CA SER A 23 -17.51 -9.11 -14.63
C SER A 23 -16.77 -7.78 -14.60
N VAL A 24 -15.61 -7.72 -13.95
CA VAL A 24 -14.85 -6.47 -13.72
C VAL A 24 -13.66 -6.29 -14.66
N LEU A 25 -13.27 -7.32 -15.42
CA LEU A 25 -12.07 -7.26 -16.28
C LEU A 25 -12.16 -6.16 -17.33
N LEU A 26 -13.30 -6.07 -18.03
CA LEU A 26 -13.51 -5.05 -19.07
C LEU A 26 -13.65 -3.66 -18.48
N GLU A 27 -14.40 -3.52 -17.39
CA GLU A 27 -14.62 -2.24 -16.70
C GLU A 27 -13.31 -1.60 -16.26
N HIS A 28 -12.36 -2.43 -15.82
CA HIS A 28 -11.06 -1.96 -15.31
C HIS A 28 -9.91 -2.11 -16.31
N ALA A 29 -10.19 -2.49 -17.56
CA ALA A 29 -9.20 -2.74 -18.60
C ALA A 29 -8.07 -3.68 -18.12
N ILE A 30 -8.46 -4.84 -17.53
CA ILE A 30 -7.56 -5.88 -17.08
C ILE A 30 -7.55 -7.01 -18.10
N THR A 31 -6.37 -7.39 -18.60
CA THR A 31 -6.20 -8.47 -19.57
C THR A 31 -6.07 -9.82 -18.84
N PRO A 32 -7.02 -10.74 -19.01
CA PRO A 32 -6.88 -12.09 -18.46
C PRO A 32 -5.87 -12.89 -19.25
N ILE A 33 -4.93 -13.53 -18.56
CA ILE A 33 -3.97 -14.46 -19.14
C ILE A 33 -4.38 -15.87 -18.70
N GLN A 34 -4.70 -16.73 -19.69
CA GLN A 34 -5.06 -18.11 -19.42
C GLN A 34 -3.82 -18.94 -19.13
N GLN A 35 -3.84 -19.63 -18.01
CA GLN A 35 -2.84 -20.63 -17.67
C GLN A 35 -3.53 -21.92 -17.19
N TYR A 36 -3.43 -22.98 -17.97
CA TYR A 36 -4.00 -24.27 -17.60
C TYR A 36 -3.18 -24.93 -16.47
N SER A 37 -3.87 -25.40 -15.47
CA SER A 37 -3.25 -26.19 -14.40
C SER A 37 -3.23 -27.65 -14.81
N TYR A 38 -2.13 -28.14 -15.37
CA TYR A 38 -1.97 -29.54 -15.77
C TYR A 38 -1.84 -30.49 -14.59
N THR A 39 -1.48 -29.99 -13.42
CA THR A 39 -1.30 -30.77 -12.18
C THR A 39 -1.79 -29.96 -11.00
N VAL A 40 -2.54 -30.59 -10.10
CA VAL A 40 -3.02 -29.95 -8.87
C VAL A 40 -1.82 -29.59 -7.98
N GLY A 41 -1.78 -28.34 -7.48
CA GLY A 41 -0.77 -27.88 -6.53
C GLY A 41 0.55 -27.42 -7.16
N LYS A 42 0.64 -27.20 -8.48
CA LYS A 42 1.82 -26.56 -9.11
C LYS A 42 1.53 -25.10 -9.46
N ASN A 43 2.55 -24.25 -9.27
CA ASN A 43 2.55 -22.79 -9.48
C ASN A 43 2.65 -22.42 -10.98
N SER A 44 1.74 -22.93 -11.82
CA SER A 44 1.78 -22.68 -13.26
C SER A 44 1.43 -21.23 -13.62
N SER A 45 0.52 -20.59 -12.87
CA SER A 45 0.17 -19.18 -13.01
C SER A 45 1.34 -18.26 -12.64
N ASP A 46 2.09 -18.63 -11.59
CA ASP A 46 3.21 -17.85 -11.08
C ASP A 46 4.36 -17.84 -12.08
N SER A 47 4.66 -19.01 -12.68
CA SER A 47 5.64 -19.10 -13.76
C SER A 47 5.26 -18.25 -14.98
N ALA A 48 3.98 -18.25 -15.37
CA ALA A 48 3.50 -17.42 -16.47
C ALA A 48 3.65 -15.93 -16.17
N MET A 49 3.33 -15.51 -14.94
CA MET A 49 3.50 -14.12 -14.52
C MET A 49 4.99 -13.72 -14.50
N ILE A 50 5.88 -14.60 -14.03
CA ILE A 50 7.32 -14.32 -14.01
C ILE A 50 7.87 -14.14 -15.42
N ILE A 51 7.54 -15.05 -16.36
CA ILE A 51 7.98 -14.96 -17.76
C ILE A 51 7.49 -13.67 -18.39
N ASP A 52 6.22 -13.35 -18.24
CA ASP A 52 5.59 -12.18 -18.82
C ASP A 52 6.16 -10.87 -18.22
N ALA A 53 6.48 -10.84 -16.93
CA ALA A 53 7.15 -9.72 -16.29
C ALA A 53 8.56 -9.51 -16.84
N MET A 54 9.30 -10.59 -17.11
CA MET A 54 10.64 -10.52 -17.71
C MET A 54 10.57 -10.03 -19.16
N ASP A 55 9.57 -10.46 -19.95
CA ASP A 55 9.36 -9.98 -21.31
C ASP A 55 9.03 -8.48 -21.31
N LEU A 56 8.21 -8.02 -20.37
CA LEU A 56 7.93 -6.59 -20.20
C LEU A 56 9.18 -5.80 -19.78
N LEU A 57 10.00 -6.34 -18.89
CA LEU A 57 11.28 -5.74 -18.49
C LEU A 57 12.18 -5.48 -19.72
N TYR A 58 12.37 -6.51 -20.54
CA TYR A 58 13.23 -6.40 -21.72
C TYR A 58 12.61 -5.62 -22.88
N SER A 59 11.32 -5.29 -22.81
CA SER A 59 10.69 -4.42 -23.82
C SER A 59 11.06 -2.95 -23.70
N ASP A 60 11.64 -2.54 -22.57
CA ASP A 60 12.04 -1.15 -22.24
C ASP A 60 10.89 -0.14 -22.35
N LYS A 61 9.66 -0.58 -22.03
CA LYS A 61 8.42 0.21 -22.18
C LYS A 61 7.80 0.63 -20.86
N VAL A 62 8.41 0.23 -19.74
CA VAL A 62 7.86 0.47 -18.39
C VAL A 62 8.96 0.94 -17.44
N ASP A 63 8.61 1.85 -16.52
CA ASP A 63 9.53 2.38 -15.51
C ASP A 63 9.44 1.60 -14.19
N GLY A 64 8.49 0.69 -14.07
CA GLY A 64 8.28 -0.08 -12.84
C GLY A 64 7.17 -1.09 -12.94
N PHE A 65 7.07 -1.88 -11.88
CA PHE A 65 6.12 -2.99 -11.77
C PHE A 65 5.32 -2.88 -10.47
N CYS A 66 4.04 -3.21 -10.56
CA CYS A 66 3.20 -3.45 -9.39
C CYS A 66 2.82 -4.94 -9.34
N ILE A 67 3.39 -5.67 -8.38
CA ILE A 67 3.15 -7.09 -8.18
C ILE A 67 2.09 -7.26 -7.10
N VAL A 68 0.95 -7.83 -7.47
CA VAL A 68 -0.18 -8.06 -6.54
C VAL A 68 -0.21 -9.52 -6.16
N SER A 69 0.42 -9.87 -5.05
CA SER A 69 0.49 -11.22 -4.50
C SER A 69 0.86 -11.22 -3.03
N SER A 70 0.50 -12.28 -2.31
CA SER A 70 0.97 -12.57 -0.95
C SER A 70 1.95 -13.75 -0.91
N ASP A 71 2.42 -14.21 -2.07
CA ASP A 71 3.30 -15.35 -2.18
C ASP A 71 4.77 -14.93 -2.20
N SER A 72 5.59 -15.61 -1.39
CA SER A 72 7.04 -15.40 -1.31
C SER A 72 7.79 -15.84 -2.56
N ASP A 73 7.19 -16.66 -3.44
CA ASP A 73 7.80 -17.13 -4.67
C ASP A 73 8.15 -15.99 -5.62
N PHE A 74 7.45 -14.85 -5.50
CA PHE A 74 7.74 -13.62 -6.26
C PHE A 74 8.90 -12.79 -5.70
N THR A 75 9.50 -13.17 -4.57
CA THR A 75 10.65 -12.45 -3.97
C THR A 75 11.80 -12.32 -4.97
N ARG A 76 12.17 -13.40 -5.67
CA ARG A 76 13.26 -13.37 -6.66
C ARG A 76 12.93 -12.51 -7.88
N LEU A 77 11.66 -12.48 -8.30
CA LEU A 77 11.22 -11.57 -9.36
C LEU A 77 11.38 -10.11 -8.94
N ALA A 78 10.88 -9.74 -7.75
CA ALA A 78 11.00 -8.37 -7.23
C ALA A 78 12.46 -7.92 -7.16
N ILE A 79 13.35 -8.76 -6.61
CA ILE A 79 14.80 -8.48 -6.56
C ILE A 79 15.35 -8.26 -7.97
N ARG A 80 15.05 -9.15 -8.92
CA ARG A 80 15.57 -9.07 -10.29
C ARG A 80 15.12 -7.80 -11.01
N LEU A 81 13.88 -7.40 -10.84
CA LEU A 81 13.34 -6.16 -11.41
C LEU A 81 14.07 -4.93 -10.84
N ARG A 82 14.29 -4.88 -9.52
CA ARG A 82 15.04 -3.80 -8.86
C ARG A 82 16.51 -3.76 -9.30
N GLU A 83 17.17 -4.91 -9.42
CA GLU A 83 18.55 -5.01 -9.96
C GLU A 83 18.65 -4.42 -11.38
N SER A 84 17.55 -4.45 -12.14
CA SER A 84 17.45 -3.84 -13.47
C SER A 84 17.03 -2.37 -13.45
N GLY A 85 16.99 -1.73 -12.27
CA GLY A 85 16.65 -0.31 -12.13
C GLY A 85 15.15 -0.01 -12.14
N MET A 86 14.28 -1.02 -12.12
CA MET A 86 12.83 -0.82 -12.10
C MET A 86 12.34 -0.46 -10.70
N ASN A 87 11.33 0.42 -10.62
CA ASN A 87 10.61 0.67 -9.39
C ASN A 87 9.61 -0.48 -9.13
N VAL A 88 9.71 -1.15 -7.99
CA VAL A 88 8.88 -2.31 -7.67
C VAL A 88 7.96 -2.01 -6.50
N ILE A 89 6.66 -2.02 -6.76
CA ILE A 89 5.61 -1.88 -5.76
C ILE A 89 4.99 -3.26 -5.53
N GLY A 90 5.02 -3.75 -4.30
CA GLY A 90 4.28 -4.92 -3.87
C GLY A 90 2.91 -4.55 -3.31
N MET A 91 1.91 -5.37 -3.58
CA MET A 91 0.59 -5.28 -2.93
C MET A 91 0.18 -6.68 -2.49
N GLY A 92 -0.21 -6.83 -1.22
CA GLY A 92 -0.61 -8.13 -0.69
C GLY A 92 -1.32 -8.02 0.64
N GLU A 93 -1.73 -9.16 1.19
CA GLU A 93 -2.37 -9.25 2.50
C GLU A 93 -1.35 -9.07 3.63
N LYS A 94 -1.82 -8.75 4.84
CA LYS A 94 -0.97 -8.63 6.05
C LYS A 94 -0.17 -9.89 6.39
N LYS A 95 -0.62 -11.06 5.91
CA LYS A 95 0.09 -12.35 6.07
C LYS A 95 1.28 -12.54 5.13
N THR A 96 1.51 -11.61 4.20
CA THR A 96 2.62 -11.68 3.21
C THR A 96 3.96 -11.83 3.93
N PRO A 97 4.80 -12.81 3.53
CA PRO A 97 6.12 -13.00 4.13
C PRO A 97 7.03 -11.78 3.97
N ASN A 98 7.78 -11.48 5.02
CA ASN A 98 8.68 -10.31 5.05
C ASN A 98 9.72 -10.33 3.92
N SER A 99 10.16 -11.50 3.47
CA SER A 99 11.09 -11.64 2.36
C SER A 99 10.60 -10.96 1.07
N PHE A 100 9.32 -11.07 0.76
CA PHE A 100 8.72 -10.40 -0.40
C PHE A 100 8.53 -8.91 -0.15
N ILE A 101 8.13 -8.52 1.06
CA ILE A 101 7.92 -7.11 1.44
C ILE A 101 9.22 -6.31 1.25
N VAL A 102 10.32 -6.77 1.82
CA VAL A 102 11.63 -6.05 1.76
C VAL A 102 12.28 -6.12 0.37
N ALA A 103 11.85 -7.05 -0.48
CA ALA A 103 12.27 -7.11 -1.87
C ALA A 103 11.66 -6.00 -2.73
N CYS A 104 10.62 -5.33 -2.28
CA CYS A 104 9.97 -4.21 -2.96
C CYS A 104 10.54 -2.87 -2.52
N ASP A 105 10.45 -1.84 -3.37
CA ASP A 105 10.74 -0.45 -2.97
C ASP A 105 9.63 0.12 -2.10
N ARG A 106 8.41 -0.39 -2.28
CA ARG A 106 7.24 -0.08 -1.48
C ARG A 106 6.30 -1.27 -1.42
N PHE A 107 5.66 -1.47 -0.26
CA PHE A 107 4.65 -2.51 -0.09
C PHE A 107 3.35 -1.91 0.47
N ILE A 108 2.20 -2.32 -0.07
CA ILE A 108 0.88 -1.82 0.32
C ILE A 108 0.02 -3.00 0.75
N TYR A 109 -0.45 -2.97 1.99
CA TYR A 109 -1.43 -3.95 2.45
C TYR A 109 -2.81 -3.68 1.86
N ILE A 110 -3.44 -4.69 1.26
CA ILE A 110 -4.75 -4.55 0.60
C ILE A 110 -5.87 -4.20 1.60
N GLU A 111 -5.75 -4.60 2.86
CA GLU A 111 -6.70 -4.27 3.92
C GLU A 111 -6.83 -2.76 4.14
N VAL A 112 -5.74 -2.03 3.96
CA VAL A 112 -5.74 -0.55 4.06
C VAL A 112 -6.62 0.08 2.98
N LEU A 113 -6.68 -0.54 1.79
CA LEU A 113 -7.51 -0.07 0.68
C LEU A 113 -8.99 -0.36 0.94
N GLN A 114 -9.32 -1.52 1.53
CA GLN A 114 -10.69 -1.89 1.87
C GLN A 114 -11.30 -0.95 2.92
N GLY A 115 -10.54 -0.58 3.96
CA GLY A 115 -10.99 0.39 4.97
C GLY A 115 -11.34 1.76 4.39
N ALA A 116 -10.61 2.22 3.38
CA ALA A 116 -10.88 3.48 2.69
C ALA A 116 -12.20 3.45 1.89
N VAL A 117 -12.54 2.30 1.29
CA VAL A 117 -13.78 2.11 0.53
C VAL A 117 -15.00 2.10 1.46
N LYS A 118 -14.94 1.35 2.58
CA LYS A 118 -16.03 1.32 3.58
C LYS A 118 -16.35 2.73 4.12
N LYS A 119 -15.34 3.56 4.42
CA LYS A 119 -15.55 4.95 4.87
C LYS A 119 -16.21 5.85 3.83
N LYS A 120 -15.96 5.65 2.54
CA LYS A 120 -16.63 6.39 1.46
C LYS A 120 -18.10 5.99 1.29
N VAL A 121 -18.39 4.71 1.34
CA VAL A 121 -19.78 4.20 1.20
C VAL A 121 -20.65 4.67 2.36
N THR A 122 -20.16 4.65 3.59
CA THR A 122 -20.90 5.14 4.77
C THR A 122 -21.22 6.62 4.68
N LYS A 123 -20.32 7.46 4.13
CA LYS A 123 -20.58 8.91 3.95
C LYS A 123 -21.61 9.22 2.85
N ILE A 124 -21.74 8.36 1.85
CA ILE A 124 -22.73 8.51 0.76
C ILE A 124 -24.12 8.03 1.22
N ALA A 125 -24.19 7.00 2.06
CA ALA A 125 -25.45 6.45 2.54
C ALA A 125 -26.17 7.30 3.60
N THR A 126 -25.50 8.24 4.26
CA THR A 126 -26.08 9.09 5.30
C THR A 126 -26.81 10.33 4.78
N ASN A 127 -26.78 10.60 3.46
CA ASN A 127 -27.44 11.79 2.92
C ASN A 127 -28.81 11.56 2.27
N ASP A 128 -29.29 10.30 2.09
CA ASP A 128 -30.53 10.05 1.32
C ASP A 128 -31.44 8.97 1.91
N THR A 129 -31.72 8.95 3.21
CA THR A 129 -32.92 8.23 3.67
C THR A 129 -33.46 8.74 5.01
N LYS A 130 -34.35 9.70 4.94
CA LYS A 130 -35.45 9.85 5.90
C LYS A 130 -36.71 9.26 5.29
N LYS A 131 -37.13 8.16 5.78
CA LYS A 131 -38.46 7.53 5.97
C LYS A 131 -38.46 6.05 5.53
N VAL A 132 -38.65 5.17 6.45
CA VAL A 132 -39.80 4.37 6.79
C VAL A 132 -39.37 3.31 7.81
N VAL A 133 -40.10 3.25 8.92
CA VAL A 133 -40.00 2.27 10.00
C VAL A 133 -40.71 1.01 9.60
N GLU A 134 -40.07 -0.16 9.68
CA GLU A 134 -40.78 -1.40 10.07
C GLU A 134 -39.82 -2.40 10.73
N LYS A 135 -40.41 -3.11 11.72
CA LYS A 135 -39.75 -4.00 12.67
C LYS A 135 -39.27 -5.31 12.02
N GLY A 136 -38.04 -5.70 12.28
CA GLY A 136 -37.49 -7.02 12.02
C GLY A 136 -36.27 -7.27 12.89
N THR A 137 -36.25 -8.39 13.55
CA THR A 137 -35.34 -9.01 14.52
C THR A 137 -33.85 -8.64 14.41
N PRO A 138 -33.11 -8.48 15.52
CA PRO A 138 -31.71 -8.06 15.47
C PRO A 138 -30.80 -9.23 15.06
N GLU A 139 -30.40 -9.27 13.81
CA GLU A 139 -29.15 -9.93 13.44
C GLU A 139 -27.99 -9.18 14.11
N LYS A 140 -27.23 -9.92 14.90
CA LYS A 140 -25.99 -9.43 15.48
C LYS A 140 -25.02 -9.14 14.34
N GLU A 141 -24.96 -7.90 13.86
CA GLU A 141 -23.82 -7.42 13.10
C GLU A 141 -22.59 -7.57 14.00
N ILE A 142 -21.74 -8.52 13.64
CA ILE A 142 -20.38 -8.58 14.13
C ILE A 142 -19.67 -7.38 13.48
N VAL A 143 -19.68 -6.25 14.15
CA VAL A 143 -18.82 -5.13 13.83
C VAL A 143 -17.40 -5.60 14.10
N GLU A 144 -16.73 -6.14 13.10
CA GLU A 144 -15.28 -6.28 13.12
C GLU A 144 -14.71 -4.87 13.34
N LYS A 145 -14.33 -4.58 14.57
CA LYS A 145 -13.55 -3.39 14.89
C LYS A 145 -12.28 -3.47 14.05
N GLU A 146 -12.15 -2.55 13.09
CA GLU A 146 -10.87 -2.32 12.43
C GLU A 146 -9.82 -2.19 13.55
N VAL A 147 -8.90 -3.15 13.61
CA VAL A 147 -7.76 -3.10 14.53
C VAL A 147 -6.80 -2.09 13.93
N VAL A 148 -7.04 -0.82 14.22
CA VAL A 148 -6.05 0.24 14.00
C VAL A 148 -4.85 -0.13 14.88
N GLN A 149 -3.74 -0.46 14.26
CA GLN A 149 -2.52 -0.76 15.00
C GLN A 149 -2.10 0.52 15.74
N LYS A 150 -1.85 0.43 17.04
CA LYS A 150 -1.12 1.49 17.73
C LYS A 150 0.27 1.59 17.10
N ILE A 151 0.80 2.81 17.02
CA ILE A 151 2.16 3.00 16.55
C ILE A 151 3.07 2.20 17.48
N ASP A 152 3.75 1.20 16.92
CA ASP A 152 4.68 0.35 17.68
C ASP A 152 5.99 1.08 17.99
N LEU A 153 6.66 0.66 19.06
CA LEU A 153 7.93 1.26 19.49
C LEU A 153 8.98 1.24 18.38
N GLN A 154 9.06 0.16 17.61
CA GLN A 154 10.03 0.04 16.51
C GLN A 154 9.78 1.09 15.41
N THR A 155 8.52 1.43 15.15
CA THR A 155 8.18 2.48 14.19
C THR A 155 8.51 3.86 14.75
N ILE A 156 8.35 4.09 16.05
CA ILE A 156 8.75 5.34 16.71
C ILE A 156 10.27 5.49 16.63
N GLU A 157 11.02 4.48 17.04
CA GLU A 157 12.48 4.44 16.96
C GLU A 157 13.00 4.66 15.53
N LEU A 158 12.32 4.08 14.54
CA LEU A 158 12.66 4.30 13.13
C LEU A 158 12.45 5.77 12.72
N ILE A 159 11.37 6.40 13.17
CA ILE A 159 11.10 7.82 12.89
C ILE A 159 12.17 8.69 13.54
N GLU A 160 12.47 8.47 14.82
CA GLU A 160 13.51 9.21 15.57
C GLU A 160 14.88 9.07 14.90
N ALA A 161 15.36 7.84 14.68
CA ALA A 161 16.64 7.58 14.03
C ALA A 161 16.68 8.08 12.56
N THR A 162 15.52 8.27 11.92
CA THR A 162 15.47 8.84 10.58
C THR A 162 15.63 10.35 10.63
N ILE A 163 14.98 11.03 11.58
CA ILE A 163 15.10 12.47 11.79
C ILE A 163 16.53 12.81 12.20
N GLU A 164 17.11 12.10 13.18
CA GLU A 164 18.50 12.28 13.61
C GLU A 164 19.53 12.14 12.48
N ALA A 165 19.27 11.21 11.56
CA ALA A 165 20.20 10.93 10.46
C ALA A 165 20.26 12.03 9.38
N ILE A 166 19.25 12.90 9.30
CA ILE A 166 19.12 13.91 8.23
C ILE A 166 18.82 15.31 8.75
N CYS A 167 18.84 15.53 10.07
CA CYS A 167 18.61 16.86 10.63
C CYS A 167 19.79 17.79 10.33
N ASP A 168 19.47 19.05 10.09
CA ASP A 168 20.42 20.14 9.97
C ASP A 168 20.92 20.60 11.37
N ASP A 169 21.81 21.56 11.41
CA ASP A 169 22.40 22.09 12.65
C ASP A 169 21.35 22.67 13.62
N ASP A 170 20.22 23.13 13.12
CA ASP A 170 19.08 23.63 13.90
C ASP A 170 18.10 22.52 14.33
N GLY A 171 18.37 21.29 13.93
CA GLY A 171 17.59 20.07 14.24
C GLY A 171 16.28 19.92 13.43
N TRP A 172 15.97 20.84 12.51
CA TRP A 172 14.76 20.76 11.69
C TRP A 172 14.97 19.96 10.41
N VAL A 173 13.97 19.15 10.05
CA VAL A 173 13.97 18.34 8.84
C VAL A 173 12.68 18.55 8.06
N PHE A 174 12.79 18.62 6.74
CA PHE A 174 11.60 18.64 5.88
C PHE A 174 10.88 17.30 5.93
N LEU A 175 9.58 17.33 6.22
CA LEU A 175 8.75 16.13 6.39
C LEU A 175 8.75 15.19 5.17
N GLY A 176 8.87 15.76 3.98
CA GLY A 176 8.94 14.97 2.74
C GLY A 176 10.14 14.04 2.70
N ASP A 177 11.31 14.51 3.16
CA ASP A 177 12.54 13.73 3.19
C ASP A 177 12.48 12.64 4.25
N VAL A 178 11.91 12.95 5.42
CA VAL A 178 11.65 11.95 6.47
C VAL A 178 10.75 10.84 5.93
N GLY A 179 9.64 11.19 5.26
CA GLY A 179 8.73 10.21 4.70
C GLY A 179 9.36 9.32 3.62
N ASN A 180 10.16 9.91 2.74
CA ASN A 180 10.87 9.18 1.70
C ASN A 180 11.89 8.20 2.29
N LEU A 181 12.62 8.61 3.32
CA LEU A 181 13.64 7.78 3.93
C LEU A 181 13.04 6.66 4.78
N ILE A 182 11.94 6.92 5.49
CA ILE A 182 11.21 5.88 6.23
C ILE A 182 10.75 4.76 5.28
N VAL A 183 10.14 5.11 4.13
CA VAL A 183 9.69 4.11 3.15
C VAL A 183 10.85 3.31 2.57
N LYS A 184 12.02 3.92 2.35
CA LYS A 184 13.23 3.20 1.92
C LYS A 184 13.72 2.19 2.97
N LYS A 185 13.61 2.51 4.27
CA LYS A 185 14.01 1.63 5.37
C LYS A 185 12.96 0.56 5.71
N LYS A 186 11.67 0.92 5.57
CA LYS A 186 10.51 0.07 5.89
C LYS A 186 9.48 0.20 4.75
N PRO A 187 9.58 -0.63 3.69
CA PRO A 187 8.75 -0.51 2.48
C PRO A 187 7.24 -0.56 2.72
N GLU A 188 6.81 -1.29 3.77
CA GLU A 188 5.41 -1.43 4.16
C GLU A 188 4.90 -0.29 5.05
N PHE A 189 5.74 0.72 5.35
CA PHE A 189 5.30 1.85 6.15
C PHE A 189 4.24 2.67 5.40
N ASP A 190 3.05 2.72 5.98
CA ASP A 190 1.94 3.56 5.51
C ASP A 190 1.20 4.12 6.72
N PRO A 191 1.00 5.44 6.85
CA PRO A 191 0.24 6.04 7.96
C PRO A 191 -1.15 5.45 8.13
N ARG A 192 -1.76 4.92 7.07
CA ARG A 192 -3.09 4.31 7.09
C ARG A 192 -3.12 3.01 7.89
N ASN A 193 -2.00 2.30 8.03
CA ASN A 193 -1.88 1.12 8.90
C ASN A 193 -2.15 1.48 10.36
N TYR A 194 -1.87 2.74 10.74
CA TYR A 194 -2.04 3.29 12.08
C TYR A 194 -3.30 4.17 12.22
N GLY A 195 -4.19 4.15 11.21
CA GLY A 195 -5.45 4.92 11.21
C GLY A 195 -5.33 6.37 10.78
N TYR A 196 -4.18 6.82 10.34
CA TYR A 196 -3.96 8.20 9.88
C TYR A 196 -4.03 8.27 8.35
N THR A 197 -4.67 9.30 7.82
CA THR A 197 -4.81 9.47 6.36
C THR A 197 -3.52 9.89 5.66
N LYS A 198 -2.60 10.54 6.39
CA LYS A 198 -1.34 11.09 5.90
C LYS A 198 -0.27 11.02 6.99
N LEU A 199 0.99 11.21 6.60
CA LEU A 199 2.13 11.23 7.53
C LEU A 199 2.04 12.39 8.53
N THR A 200 1.67 13.58 8.08
CA THR A 200 1.57 14.77 8.96
C THR A 200 0.65 14.55 10.18
N PRO A 201 -0.61 14.07 10.04
CA PRO A 201 -1.44 13.76 11.20
C PRO A 201 -0.86 12.66 12.11
N LEU A 202 -0.15 11.67 11.56
CA LEU A 202 0.51 10.64 12.35
C LEU A 202 1.61 11.25 13.22
N LEU A 203 2.51 12.06 12.63
CA LEU A 203 3.58 12.68 13.41
C LEU A 203 3.03 13.71 14.41
N LYS A 204 1.95 14.43 14.07
CA LYS A 204 1.25 15.31 15.01
C LYS A 204 0.67 14.59 16.24
N SER A 205 0.47 13.29 16.19
CA SER A 205 0.07 12.50 17.35
C SER A 205 1.22 12.14 18.30
N LEU A 206 2.46 12.32 17.86
CA LEU A 206 3.69 12.04 18.63
C LEU A 206 4.23 13.31 19.30
N THR A 207 3.34 14.11 19.90
CA THR A 207 3.66 15.42 20.51
C THR A 207 4.66 15.36 21.66
N ASP A 208 4.80 14.19 22.29
CA ASP A 208 5.75 14.00 23.39
C ASP A 208 7.20 13.93 22.90
N ILE A 209 7.38 13.53 21.65
CA ILE A 209 8.69 13.23 21.03
C ILE A 209 9.05 14.28 19.98
N LEU A 210 8.04 14.78 19.24
CA LEU A 210 8.24 15.63 18.07
C LEU A 210 7.69 17.03 18.23
N GLU A 211 8.40 17.97 17.67
CA GLU A 211 7.94 19.33 17.39
C GLU A 211 7.70 19.50 15.89
N ILE A 212 6.61 20.18 15.52
CA ILE A 212 6.23 20.35 14.11
C ILE A 212 6.02 21.82 13.84
N ASP A 213 6.63 22.32 12.77
CA ASP A 213 6.53 23.68 12.27
C ASP A 213 5.97 23.68 10.84
N GLU A 214 4.97 24.53 10.59
CA GLU A 214 4.36 24.70 9.27
C GLU A 214 4.75 26.06 8.71
N ARG A 215 5.65 26.09 7.74
CA ARG A 215 6.15 27.28 7.07
C ARG A 215 5.43 27.51 5.76
N ASP A 216 5.07 28.74 5.45
CA ASP A 216 4.48 29.07 4.16
C ASP A 216 5.52 28.92 3.04
N SER A 217 5.10 28.32 1.94
CA SER A 217 5.90 28.19 0.72
C SER A 217 5.78 29.45 -0.15
N ASP A 218 6.74 29.69 -1.03
CA ASP A 218 6.68 30.73 -2.06
C ASP A 218 5.47 30.58 -3.01
N LYS A 219 4.87 29.39 -3.04
CA LYS A 219 3.64 29.13 -3.80
C LYS A 219 2.42 29.29 -2.91
N LYS A 220 1.56 30.24 -3.27
CA LYS A 220 0.31 30.57 -2.56
C LYS A 220 -0.51 29.30 -2.24
N GLY A 221 -0.75 29.05 -0.96
CA GLY A 221 -1.60 27.95 -0.48
C GLY A 221 -0.86 26.60 -0.25
N ILE A 222 0.46 26.55 -0.42
CA ILE A 222 1.27 25.37 -0.08
C ILE A 222 2.07 25.68 1.19
N LYS A 223 1.95 24.79 2.19
CA LYS A 223 2.76 24.82 3.40
C LYS A 223 3.80 23.72 3.38
N HIS A 224 5.02 24.07 3.70
CA HIS A 224 6.08 23.13 4.00
C HIS A 224 6.02 22.75 5.47
N VAL A 225 6.05 21.46 5.76
CA VAL A 225 6.02 20.95 7.13
C VAL A 225 7.43 20.49 7.48
N PHE A 226 7.93 21.01 8.60
CA PHE A 226 9.20 20.60 9.18
C PHE A 226 8.95 19.92 10.51
N VAL A 227 9.85 19.01 10.87
CA VAL A 227 9.79 18.25 12.11
C VAL A 227 11.13 18.27 12.80
N ARG A 228 11.13 18.26 14.14
CA ARG A 228 12.32 18.21 14.98
C ARG A 228 12.06 17.30 16.17
N LEU A 229 13.09 16.60 16.65
CA LEU A 229 13.03 15.89 17.92
C LEU A 229 13.02 16.88 19.09
N LYS A 230 12.15 16.61 20.06
CA LYS A 230 12.22 17.31 21.34
C LYS A 230 13.35 16.70 22.14
N PHE A 231 14.33 17.53 22.47
CA PHE A 231 15.35 17.11 23.43
C PHE A 231 14.69 16.98 24.79
N SER A 232 14.82 15.80 25.42
CA SER A 232 14.45 15.55 26.81
C SER A 232 15.53 16.12 27.74
#